data_58e517df7c9b48dbcd2f51b55f2dd456
#
_entry.id   58e517df7c9b48dbcd2f51b55f2dd456
#
_cell.length_a   1.000
_cell.length_b   1.000
_cell.length_c   1.000
_cell.angle_alpha   90.00
_cell.angle_beta   90.00
_cell.angle_gamma   90.00
#
_symmetry.space_group_name_H-M   'P 1'
#
loop_
_entity.id
_entity.type
_entity.pdbx_description
1 polymer ?
#
loop_
_entity_poly.entity_id
_entity_poly.type
_entity_poly.pdbx_seq_one_letter_code
_entity_poly.pdbx_strand_id
1 'polypeptide(L)'
;VIKLTEIYKIHSEYRLRELYVNPQHVVAMREDERVATMLGEGVLPENLDHRQDFTKLYIDRGHTGIDVTVIGDLDFIREKLGLTSKSLLKG
;
A
#
# COMPACT_ATOMS: atom_id res chain seq x y z
N VAL A 1 3.27 8.79 13.24
CA VAL A 1 3.19 8.45 11.82
C VAL A 1 4.20 7.37 11.47
N ILE A 2 3.85 6.56 10.50
CA ILE A 2 4.66 5.44 10.04
C ILE A 2 5.08 5.69 8.61
N LYS A 3 6.35 5.44 8.31
CA LYS A 3 6.87 5.58 6.96
C LYS A 3 6.71 4.28 6.18
N LEU A 4 6.11 4.38 5.01
CA LEU A 4 5.97 3.26 4.08
C LEU A 4 6.51 3.69 2.71
N THR A 5 6.70 2.74 1.82
CA THR A 5 7.10 3.06 0.45
C THR A 5 5.88 2.86 -0.45
N GLU A 6 5.45 3.94 -1.07
CA GLU A 6 4.30 3.94 -1.97
C GLU A 6 4.77 3.72 -3.40
N ILE A 7 4.02 2.91 -4.15
CA ILE A 7 4.18 2.85 -5.60
C ILE A 7 3.03 3.63 -6.22
N TYR A 8 3.36 4.52 -7.16
CA TYR A 8 2.37 5.37 -7.79
C TYR A 8 2.67 5.52 -9.29
N LYS A 9 1.68 5.95 -10.03
CA LYS A 9 1.78 6.08 -11.47
C LYS A 9 1.73 7.55 -11.87
N ILE A 10 2.73 7.98 -12.64
CA ILE A 10 2.74 9.29 -13.29
C ILE A 10 2.83 9.06 -14.79
N HIS A 11 1.83 9.53 -15.51
CA HIS A 11 1.69 9.27 -16.94
C HIS A 11 1.64 7.76 -17.18
N SER A 12 2.62 7.18 -17.82
CA SER A 12 2.65 5.75 -18.08
C SER A 12 3.71 5.03 -17.23
N GLU A 13 4.35 5.73 -16.30
CA GLU A 13 5.43 5.19 -15.51
C GLU A 13 5.05 4.96 -14.07
N TYR A 14 5.52 3.85 -13.50
CA TYR A 14 5.42 3.59 -12.07
C TYR A 14 6.67 4.07 -11.37
N ARG A 15 6.50 4.75 -10.23
CA ARG A 15 7.60 5.28 -9.43
C ARG A 15 7.36 4.97 -7.96
N LEU A 16 8.42 5.10 -7.19
CA LEU A 16 8.38 4.88 -5.75
C LEU A 16 8.61 6.20 -5.03
N ARG A 17 7.95 6.35 -3.89
CA ARG A 17 8.19 7.51 -3.01
C ARG A 17 7.86 7.15 -1.57
N GLU A 18 8.40 7.92 -0.64
CA GLU A 18 8.08 7.76 0.76
C GLU A 18 6.67 8.25 1.05
N LEU A 19 5.96 7.50 1.89
CA LEU A 19 4.61 7.85 2.32
C LEU A 19 4.58 7.78 3.85
N TYR A 20 4.12 8.85 4.49
CA TYR A 20 3.93 8.89 5.93
C TYR A 20 2.45 8.76 6.23
N VAL A 21 2.08 7.73 6.98
CA VAL A 21 0.68 7.37 7.23
C VAL A 21 0.39 7.43 8.72
N ASN A 22 -0.75 8.02 9.07
CA ASN A 22 -1.26 7.91 10.43
C ASN A 22 -2.12 6.64 10.48
N PRO A 23 -1.71 5.62 11.28
CA PRO A 23 -2.45 4.36 11.31
C PRO A 23 -3.91 4.50 11.71
N GLN A 24 -4.24 5.53 12.47
CA GLN A 24 -5.63 5.76 12.91
C GLN A 24 -6.55 6.16 11.77
N HIS A 25 -6.00 6.60 10.65
CA HIS A 25 -6.79 6.99 9.48
C HIS A 25 -6.92 5.88 8.45
N VAL A 26 -6.30 4.73 8.68
CA VAL A 26 -6.42 3.60 7.79
C VAL A 26 -7.70 2.85 8.12
N VAL A 27 -8.63 2.82 7.17
CA VAL A 27 -9.94 2.22 7.40
C VAL A 27 -10.05 0.82 6.82
N ALA A 28 -9.21 0.47 5.86
CA ALA A 28 -9.19 -0.86 5.28
C ALA A 28 -7.85 -1.12 4.59
N MET A 29 -7.50 -2.38 4.45
CA MET A 29 -6.33 -2.82 3.70
C MET A 29 -6.69 -4.09 2.94
N ARG A 30 -6.09 -4.25 1.76
CA ARG A 30 -6.19 -5.50 1.02
C ARG A 30 -4.95 -5.70 0.16
N GLU A 31 -4.70 -6.94 -0.20
CA GLU A 31 -3.63 -7.27 -1.11
C GLU A 31 -3.94 -6.68 -2.49
N ASP A 32 -2.94 -6.06 -3.12
CA ASP A 32 -3.11 -5.47 -4.44
C ASP A 32 -2.51 -6.41 -5.50
N GLU A 33 -3.34 -7.31 -6.00
CA GLU A 33 -2.93 -8.29 -7.00
C GLU A 33 -2.71 -7.67 -8.38
N ARG A 34 -3.34 -6.55 -8.64
CA ARG A 34 -3.20 -5.88 -9.92
C ARG A 34 -1.76 -5.41 -10.14
N VAL A 35 -1.15 -4.83 -9.11
CA VAL A 35 0.22 -4.37 -9.20
C VAL A 35 1.17 -5.55 -9.33
N ALA A 36 0.91 -6.65 -8.62
CA ALA A 36 1.70 -7.87 -8.73
C ALA A 36 1.67 -8.42 -10.16
N THR A 37 0.51 -8.35 -10.84
CA THR A 37 0.38 -8.76 -12.22
C THR A 37 1.22 -7.88 -13.14
N MET A 38 1.20 -6.57 -12.92
CA MET A 38 2.00 -5.63 -13.71
C MET A 38 3.49 -5.85 -13.50
N LEU A 39 3.89 -6.28 -12.31
CA LEU A 39 5.28 -6.60 -12.04
C LEU A 39 5.75 -7.74 -12.96
N GLY A 40 4.91 -8.75 -13.13
CA GLY A 40 5.20 -9.85 -14.05
C GLY A 40 5.30 -9.43 -15.51
N GLU A 41 4.67 -8.31 -15.86
CA GLU A 41 4.69 -7.78 -17.22
C GLU A 41 5.84 -6.80 -17.47
N GLY A 42 6.64 -6.53 -16.45
CA GLY A 42 7.81 -5.66 -16.59
C GLY A 42 7.52 -4.17 -16.67
N VAL A 43 6.32 -3.75 -16.25
CA VAL A 43 5.94 -2.33 -16.31
C VAL A 43 6.25 -1.56 -15.04
N LEU A 44 6.85 -2.21 -14.06
CA LEU A 44 7.20 -1.58 -12.79
C LEU A 44 8.69 -1.22 -12.77
N PRO A 45 9.13 -0.38 -11.80
CA PRO A 45 10.53 0.01 -11.70
C PRO A 45 11.50 -1.17 -11.68
N GLU A 46 12.62 -1.03 -12.35
CA GLU A 46 13.58 -2.11 -12.52
C GLU A 46 14.19 -2.60 -11.21
N ASN A 47 14.27 -1.74 -10.22
CA ASN A 47 14.87 -2.10 -8.93
C ASN A 47 13.89 -2.82 -8.00
N LEU A 48 12.69 -3.09 -8.47
CA LEU A 48 11.73 -3.87 -7.70
C LEU A 48 11.90 -5.36 -7.97
N ASP A 49 11.91 -6.13 -6.88
CA ASP A 49 11.91 -7.58 -6.97
C ASP A 49 10.57 -8.04 -7.54
N HIS A 50 10.60 -8.90 -8.55
CA HIS A 50 9.37 -9.41 -9.17
C HIS A 50 8.55 -10.31 -8.25
N ARG A 51 9.08 -10.64 -7.06
CA ARG A 51 8.36 -11.40 -6.03
C ARG A 51 7.75 -10.49 -4.97
N GLN A 52 7.89 -9.19 -5.15
CA GLN A 52 7.40 -8.23 -4.18
C GLN A 52 5.88 -8.24 -4.13
N ASP A 53 5.32 -8.26 -2.93
CA ASP A 53 3.89 -8.12 -2.72
C ASP A 53 3.53 -6.66 -2.47
N PHE A 54 2.27 -6.33 -2.71
CA PHE A 54 1.78 -4.96 -2.56
C PHE A 54 0.48 -4.97 -1.77
N THR A 55 0.28 -3.94 -0.96
CA THR A 55 -0.92 -3.78 -0.15
C THR A 55 -1.57 -2.46 -0.51
N LYS A 56 -2.87 -2.47 -0.73
CA LYS A 56 -3.65 -1.26 -0.95
C LYS A 56 -4.24 -0.81 0.37
N LEU A 57 -3.99 0.46 0.71
CA LEU A 57 -4.52 1.08 1.92
C LEU A 57 -5.62 2.05 1.54
N TYR A 58 -6.72 1.99 2.27
CA TYR A 58 -7.81 2.96 2.14
C TYR A 58 -7.73 3.89 3.33
N ILE A 59 -7.51 5.16 3.06
CA ILE A 59 -7.26 6.17 4.09
C ILE A 59 -8.39 7.17 4.09
N ASP A 60 -8.96 7.41 5.28
CA ASP A 60 -10.03 8.38 5.47
C ASP A 60 -9.40 9.76 5.75
N ARG A 61 -9.85 10.76 5.01
CA ARG A 61 -9.40 12.14 5.15
C ARG A 61 -10.56 13.07 5.52
N GLY A 62 -11.55 12.52 6.22
CA GLY A 62 -12.72 13.29 6.62
C GLY A 62 -13.84 13.18 5.60
N HIS A 63 -13.93 14.12 4.67
CA HIS A 63 -14.99 14.11 3.65
C HIS A 63 -14.67 13.23 2.45
N THR A 64 -13.39 12.94 2.24
CA THR A 64 -12.96 12.13 1.11
C THR A 64 -12.02 11.05 1.56
N GLY A 65 -12.07 9.91 0.87
CA GLY A 65 -11.11 8.84 1.08
C GLY A 65 -10.15 8.80 -0.09
N ILE A 66 -8.95 8.30 0.18
CA ILE A 66 -7.98 8.01 -0.87
C ILE A 66 -7.51 6.59 -0.72
N ASP A 67 -7.04 6.02 -1.82
CA ASP A 67 -6.37 4.74 -1.77
C ASP A 67 -4.94 4.91 -2.27
N VAL A 68 -4.03 4.19 -1.63
CA VAL A 68 -2.62 4.18 -2.02
C VAL A 68 -2.13 2.74 -1.99
N THR A 69 -1.16 2.44 -2.82
CA THR A 69 -0.55 1.11 -2.87
C THR A 69 0.88 1.21 -2.34
N VAL A 70 1.20 0.35 -1.38
CA VAL A 70 2.51 0.36 -0.73
C VAL A 70 3.19 -0.99 -0.92
N ILE A 71 4.52 -0.98 -0.83
CA ILE A 71 5.33 -2.18 -0.95
C ILE A 71 5.30 -2.96 0.36
N GLY A 72 5.01 -4.23 0.28
CA GLY A 72 4.96 -5.14 1.42
C GLY A 72 3.69 -5.97 1.38
N ASP A 73 3.75 -7.19 1.93
CA ASP A 73 2.56 -8.01 2.02
C ASP A 73 1.63 -7.49 3.11
N LEU A 74 0.43 -8.02 3.14
CA LEU A 74 -0.61 -7.55 4.06
C LEU A 74 -0.18 -7.69 5.52
N ASP A 75 0.45 -8.80 5.88
CA ASP A 75 0.90 -9.03 7.27
C ASP A 75 2.00 -8.06 7.66
N PHE A 76 2.97 -7.82 6.78
CA PHE A 76 4.05 -6.89 7.03
C PHE A 76 3.52 -5.47 7.27
N ILE A 77 2.61 -5.01 6.42
CA ILE A 77 2.04 -3.67 6.53
C ILE A 77 1.19 -3.55 7.80
N ARG A 78 0.36 -4.56 8.08
CA ARG A 78 -0.46 -4.58 9.28
C ARG A 78 0.40 -4.46 10.54
N GLU A 79 1.48 -5.24 10.59
CA GLU A 79 2.39 -5.23 11.73
C GLU A 79 3.10 -3.88 11.86
N LYS A 80 3.55 -3.33 10.74
CA LYS A 80 4.26 -2.05 10.73
C LYS A 80 3.36 -0.90 11.19
N LEU A 81 2.07 -0.95 10.86
CA LEU A 81 1.11 0.05 11.30
C LEU A 81 0.64 -0.18 12.73
N GLY A 82 0.97 -1.32 13.33
CA GLY A 82 0.53 -1.63 14.67
C GLY A 82 -0.94 -1.99 14.76
N LEU A 83 -1.56 -2.36 13.65
CA LEU A 83 -2.97 -2.73 13.62
C LEU A 83 -3.15 -4.19 13.96
N THR A 84 -4.24 -4.49 14.68
CA THR A 84 -4.60 -5.86 15.01
C THR A 84 -5.83 -6.27 14.21
N SER A 85 -6.06 -7.56 14.09
CA SER A 85 -7.26 -8.07 13.43
C SER A 85 -8.53 -7.50 14.08
N LYS A 86 -8.52 -7.35 15.39
CA LYS A 86 -9.63 -6.79 16.14
C LYS A 86 -9.91 -5.33 15.74
N SER A 87 -8.85 -4.55 15.57
CA SER A 87 -9.00 -3.16 15.15
C SER A 87 -9.60 -3.06 13.76
N LEU A 88 -9.14 -3.90 12.85
CA LEU A 88 -9.64 -3.89 11.47
C LEU A 88 -11.08 -4.37 11.37
N LEU A 89 -11.45 -5.36 12.18
CA LEU A 89 -12.81 -5.88 12.18
C LEU A 89 -13.82 -4.90 12.74
N LYS A 90 -13.39 -4.01 13.61
CA LYS A 90 -14.25 -2.98 14.18
C LYS A 90 -14.29 -1.70 13.36
N GLY A 91 -13.36 -1.58 12.48
CA GLY A 91 -13.16 -0.37 11.67
C GLY A 91 -14.14 -0.15 10.54
#